data_f9092c0f7acc54c5ac32ad9547230fd2
#
_entry.id   f9092c0f7acc54c5ac32ad9547230fd2
#
_cell.length_a   1.000
_cell.length_b   1.000
_cell.length_c   1.000
_cell.angle_alpha   90.00
_cell.angle_beta   90.00
_cell.angle_gamma   90.00
#
_symmetry.space_group_name_H-M   'P 1'
#
loop_
_entity.id
_entity.type
_entity.pdbx_description
1 polymer ?
#
loop_
_entity_poly.entity_id
_entity_poly.type
_entity_poly.pdbx_seq_one_letter_code
_entity_poly.pdbx_strand_id
1 'polypeptide(L)'
;MCTFIYERIYMKFLALHENAARGTSDFPIELYYVDRSHPRYEMPFHWHLEYEMMLVLSGSFSLSVDGKTKTLHKGDTAIISAGAVHGGVPDNCIYECLVFDTSRFMESSSALLHRKYCDFFDTDTLIYPFFEKGTHCNKLICQMFDVMDKRQTGYEFFTVGLMWQLFGQILYDRSYTVTDMSERRNAKSTEQIKSVLNYIR
;
A
#
# COMPACT_ATOMS: atom_id res chain seq x y z
N MET A 1 -9.54 6.85 33.49
CA MET A 1 -8.55 7.66 32.74
C MET A 1 -7.99 6.95 31.50
N CYS A 2 -7.66 5.65 31.56
CA CYS A 2 -7.20 4.88 30.39
C CYS A 2 -8.25 4.77 29.26
N THR A 3 -9.52 4.54 29.56
CA THR A 3 -10.61 4.34 28.59
C THR A 3 -10.83 5.58 27.71
N PHE A 4 -10.81 6.77 28.29
CA PHE A 4 -10.98 8.05 27.57
C PHE A 4 -9.83 8.36 26.60
N ILE A 5 -8.61 7.99 26.97
CA ILE A 5 -7.42 8.17 26.08
C ILE A 5 -7.53 7.20 24.90
N TYR A 6 -7.96 5.97 25.15
CA TYR A 6 -8.15 4.92 24.13
C TYR A 6 -9.24 5.31 23.12
N GLU A 7 -10.39 5.74 23.58
CA GLU A 7 -11.49 6.24 22.73
C GLU A 7 -11.05 7.43 21.86
N ARG A 8 -10.26 8.35 22.42
CA ARG A 8 -9.79 9.53 21.69
C ARG A 8 -8.74 9.19 20.61
N ILE A 9 -7.87 8.20 20.86
CA ILE A 9 -6.90 7.70 19.88
C ILE A 9 -7.66 6.93 18.79
N TYR A 10 -8.59 6.10 19.17
CA TYR A 10 -9.45 5.34 18.28
C TYR A 10 -10.25 6.23 17.32
N MET A 11 -10.93 7.26 17.86
CA MET A 11 -11.68 8.22 17.04
C MET A 11 -10.78 9.00 16.08
N LYS A 12 -9.56 9.36 16.49
CA LYS A 12 -8.58 9.98 15.59
C LYS A 12 -8.14 9.05 14.47
N PHE A 13 -7.91 7.78 14.77
CA PHE A 13 -7.55 6.78 13.78
C PHE A 13 -8.67 6.58 12.76
N LEU A 14 -9.92 6.45 13.20
CA LEU A 14 -11.09 6.35 12.32
C LEU A 14 -11.26 7.58 11.43
N ALA A 15 -10.99 8.78 11.96
CA ALA A 15 -11.07 10.02 11.20
C ALA A 15 -10.04 10.11 10.06
N LEU A 16 -8.97 9.29 10.09
CA LEU A 16 -7.97 9.21 9.02
C LEU A 16 -8.33 8.16 7.96
N HIS A 17 -9.42 7.41 8.14
CA HIS A 17 -9.82 6.38 7.18
C HIS A 17 -10.29 7.01 5.86
N GLU A 18 -9.64 6.61 4.77
CA GLU A 18 -10.09 6.95 3.43
C GLU A 18 -10.92 5.81 2.84
N ASN A 19 -12.18 6.06 2.56
CA ASN A 19 -13.06 5.11 1.89
C ASN A 19 -13.34 5.60 0.47
N ALA A 20 -12.61 5.06 -0.50
CA ALA A 20 -12.79 5.38 -1.92
C ALA A 20 -12.85 4.09 -2.73
N ALA A 21 -13.73 4.05 -3.74
CA ALA A 21 -13.71 2.96 -4.72
C ALA A 21 -12.47 3.08 -5.59
N ARG A 22 -11.77 1.96 -5.81
CA ARG A 22 -10.54 1.87 -6.59
C ARG A 22 -10.75 0.96 -7.81
N GLY A 23 -10.41 1.46 -9.01
CA GLY A 23 -10.55 0.71 -10.24
C GLY A 23 -11.98 0.24 -10.52
N THR A 24 -12.12 -0.96 -11.08
CA THR A 24 -13.38 -1.60 -11.36
C THR A 24 -13.57 -2.89 -10.55
N SER A 25 -14.80 -3.46 -10.57
CA SER A 25 -15.08 -4.75 -9.93
C SER A 25 -14.18 -5.88 -10.45
N ASP A 26 -13.84 -5.84 -11.74
CA ASP A 26 -13.07 -6.89 -12.41
C ASP A 26 -11.55 -6.62 -12.39
N PHE A 27 -11.17 -5.35 -12.19
CA PHE A 27 -9.79 -4.92 -12.09
C PHE A 27 -9.68 -3.82 -11.02
N PRO A 28 -9.61 -4.19 -9.72
CA PRO A 28 -9.64 -3.28 -8.58
C PRO A 28 -8.26 -2.66 -8.33
N ILE A 29 -7.73 -2.01 -9.37
CA ILE A 29 -6.44 -1.31 -9.36
C ILE A 29 -6.64 0.09 -9.95
N GLU A 30 -6.20 1.11 -9.23
CA GLU A 30 -6.30 2.50 -9.67
C GLU A 30 -4.92 3.17 -9.69
N LEU A 31 -4.63 3.86 -10.80
CA LEU A 31 -3.42 4.66 -10.97
C LEU A 31 -3.75 6.13 -10.84
N TYR A 32 -3.01 6.83 -9.98
CA TYR A 32 -3.08 8.27 -9.77
C TYR A 32 -1.77 8.92 -10.21
N TYR A 33 -1.89 9.94 -11.06
CA TYR A 33 -0.80 10.86 -11.39
C TYR A 33 -0.97 12.14 -10.58
N VAL A 34 0.04 12.54 -9.84
CA VAL A 34 -0.04 13.64 -8.88
C VAL A 34 1.08 14.64 -9.15
N ASP A 35 0.68 15.82 -9.59
CA ASP A 35 1.52 17.00 -9.73
C ASP A 35 1.01 18.16 -8.85
N ARG A 36 1.62 19.32 -8.96
CA ARG A 36 1.26 20.52 -8.16
C ARG A 36 -0.18 20.99 -8.31
N SER A 37 -0.85 20.64 -9.40
CA SER A 37 -2.25 21.02 -9.64
C SER A 37 -3.24 20.06 -8.99
N HIS A 38 -2.76 18.88 -8.56
CA HIS A 38 -3.62 17.87 -7.96
C HIS A 38 -4.10 18.30 -6.56
N PRO A 39 -5.40 18.17 -6.22
CA PRO A 39 -5.94 18.60 -4.92
C PRO A 39 -5.27 17.94 -3.70
N ARG A 40 -4.69 16.76 -3.89
CA ARG A 40 -3.97 15.99 -2.86
C ARG A 40 -2.47 15.98 -3.12
N TYR A 41 -1.91 17.04 -3.69
CA TYR A 41 -0.49 17.16 -3.94
C TYR A 41 0.34 16.94 -2.68
N GLU A 42 -0.02 17.62 -1.58
CA GLU A 42 0.39 17.20 -0.25
C GLU A 42 -0.48 16.03 0.18
N MET A 43 0.15 14.93 0.56
CA MET A 43 -0.56 13.73 0.99
C MET A 43 -0.86 13.84 2.50
N PRO A 44 -2.11 14.17 2.90
CA PRO A 44 -2.45 14.20 4.32
C PRO A 44 -2.33 12.80 4.91
N PHE A 45 -2.04 12.71 6.22
CA PHE A 45 -2.03 11.42 6.89
C PHE A 45 -3.39 10.75 6.82
N HIS A 46 -3.40 9.54 6.28
CA HIS A 46 -4.60 8.70 6.12
C HIS A 46 -4.23 7.22 6.13
N TRP A 47 -5.22 6.36 6.10
CA TRP A 47 -5.08 4.92 5.89
C TRP A 47 -6.29 4.38 5.13
N HIS A 48 -6.11 3.26 4.43
CA HIS A 48 -7.15 2.54 3.69
C HIS A 48 -6.88 1.03 3.72
N LEU A 49 -7.85 0.24 3.25
CA LEU A 49 -7.79 -1.23 3.29
C LEU A 49 -6.97 -1.84 2.16
N GLU A 50 -6.70 -1.05 1.14
CA GLU A 50 -5.91 -1.44 -0.02
C GLU A 50 -4.41 -1.30 0.26
N TYR A 51 -3.59 -1.97 -0.54
CA TYR A 51 -2.17 -1.68 -0.68
C TYR A 51 -1.97 -0.48 -1.60
N GLU A 52 -0.91 0.26 -1.38
CA GLU A 52 -0.49 1.34 -2.26
C GLU A 52 0.97 1.19 -2.65
N MET A 53 1.29 1.42 -3.92
CA MET A 53 2.65 1.62 -4.39
C MET A 53 2.83 3.07 -4.81
N MET A 54 4.02 3.62 -4.56
CA MET A 54 4.38 4.98 -4.95
C MET A 54 5.65 4.98 -5.79
N LEU A 55 5.69 5.80 -6.83
CA LEU A 55 6.86 6.08 -7.68
C LEU A 55 7.09 7.59 -7.78
N VAL A 56 8.29 8.05 -7.47
CA VAL A 56 8.68 9.45 -7.67
C VAL A 56 9.21 9.66 -9.09
N LEU A 57 8.53 10.46 -9.89
CA LEU A 57 8.89 10.77 -11.28
C LEU A 57 9.88 11.95 -11.39
N SER A 58 9.74 12.94 -10.49
CA SER A 58 10.65 14.08 -10.41
C SER A 58 10.63 14.73 -9.03
N GLY A 59 11.68 15.49 -8.69
CA GLY A 59 11.80 16.13 -7.38
C GLY A 59 12.05 15.13 -6.26
N SER A 60 11.49 15.42 -5.10
CA SER A 60 11.57 14.54 -3.92
C SER A 60 10.26 14.54 -3.12
N PHE A 61 10.02 13.47 -2.38
CA PHE A 61 8.84 13.30 -1.53
C PHE A 61 9.25 12.74 -0.16
N SER A 62 8.93 13.46 0.91
CA SER A 62 9.14 12.98 2.27
C SER A 62 7.94 12.16 2.71
N LEU A 63 8.03 10.83 2.57
CA LEU A 63 6.97 9.87 2.88
C LEU A 63 7.15 9.32 4.29
N SER A 64 6.09 9.34 5.08
CA SER A 64 5.99 8.68 6.39
C SER A 64 5.01 7.52 6.32
N VAL A 65 5.43 6.33 6.76
CA VAL A 65 4.60 5.12 6.86
C VAL A 65 4.75 4.55 8.25
N ASP A 66 3.66 4.49 9.03
CA ASP A 66 3.64 4.03 10.43
C ASP A 66 4.76 4.66 11.29
N GLY A 67 4.95 5.97 11.11
CA GLY A 67 5.95 6.76 11.84
C GLY A 67 7.40 6.62 11.33
N LYS A 68 7.67 5.78 10.33
CA LYS A 68 8.97 5.70 9.66
C LYS A 68 8.98 6.65 8.47
N THR A 69 9.82 7.67 8.52
CA THR A 69 9.91 8.69 7.46
C THR A 69 11.18 8.51 6.63
N LYS A 70 11.04 8.59 5.31
CA LYS A 70 12.15 8.61 4.35
C LYS A 70 11.86 9.60 3.24
N THR A 71 12.88 10.34 2.82
CA THR A 71 12.81 11.14 1.59
C THR A 71 13.11 10.26 0.38
N LEU A 72 12.14 10.15 -0.51
CA LEU A 72 12.25 9.47 -1.80
C LEU A 72 12.66 10.47 -2.87
N HIS A 73 13.54 10.07 -3.75
CA HIS A 73 14.01 10.85 -4.89
C HIS A 73 13.55 10.23 -6.20
N LYS A 74 13.74 10.94 -7.30
CA LYS A 74 13.40 10.47 -8.64
C LYS A 74 13.86 9.02 -8.91
N GLY A 75 12.89 8.15 -9.16
CA GLY A 75 13.06 6.74 -9.46
C GLY A 75 13.03 5.82 -8.24
N ASP A 76 12.95 6.37 -7.02
CA ASP A 76 12.67 5.57 -5.82
C ASP A 76 11.20 5.19 -5.77
N THR A 77 10.92 4.06 -5.15
CA THR A 77 9.57 3.52 -4.98
C THR A 77 9.28 3.16 -3.52
N ALA A 78 8.00 3.16 -3.19
CA ALA A 78 7.53 2.67 -1.90
C ALA A 78 6.39 1.66 -2.09
N ILE A 79 6.22 0.78 -1.10
CA ILE A 79 5.02 -0.04 -0.90
C ILE A 79 4.44 0.29 0.47
N ILE A 80 3.15 0.50 0.53
CA ILE A 80 2.40 0.82 1.74
C ILE A 80 1.41 -0.33 1.96
N SER A 81 1.57 -1.03 3.07
CA SER A 81 0.70 -2.16 3.41
C SER A 81 -0.71 -1.68 3.77
N ALA A 82 -1.69 -2.53 3.52
CA ALA A 82 -3.09 -2.28 3.88
C ALA A 82 -3.21 -1.88 5.36
N GLY A 83 -3.90 -0.76 5.62
CA GLY A 83 -4.14 -0.22 6.95
C GLY A 83 -2.96 0.50 7.60
N ALA A 84 -1.81 0.64 6.94
CA ALA A 84 -0.73 1.47 7.43
C ALA A 84 -1.12 2.95 7.36
N VAL A 85 -0.87 3.70 8.43
CA VAL A 85 -1.07 5.16 8.43
C VAL A 85 0.08 5.81 7.67
N HIS A 86 -0.24 6.51 6.61
CA HIS A 86 0.78 7.13 5.77
C HIS A 86 0.38 8.54 5.33
N GLY A 87 1.37 9.29 4.91
CA GLY A 87 1.23 10.67 4.43
C GLY A 87 2.59 11.28 4.15
N GLY A 88 2.62 12.46 3.55
CA GLY A 88 3.90 13.09 3.26
C GLY A 88 3.81 14.41 2.53
N VAL A 89 4.99 15.00 2.32
CA VAL A 89 5.14 16.33 1.76
C VAL A 89 6.05 16.27 0.53
N PRO A 90 5.57 16.73 -0.65
CA PRO A 90 6.36 16.84 -1.86
C PRO A 90 7.26 18.09 -1.84
N ASP A 91 8.47 17.96 -2.43
CA ASP A 91 9.32 19.09 -2.77
C ASP A 91 9.60 19.09 -4.28
N ASN A 92 8.96 20.01 -5.00
CA ASN A 92 8.99 20.07 -6.47
C ASN A 92 8.76 18.71 -7.12
N CYS A 93 7.88 17.90 -6.53
CA CYS A 93 7.70 16.51 -6.87
C CYS A 93 6.59 16.32 -7.90
N ILE A 94 6.78 15.33 -8.76
CA ILE A 94 5.72 14.65 -9.51
C ILE A 94 5.82 13.19 -9.11
N TYR A 95 4.72 12.58 -8.73
CA TYR A 95 4.69 11.19 -8.30
C TYR A 95 3.42 10.48 -8.76
N GLU A 96 3.48 9.18 -8.78
CA GLU A 96 2.35 8.31 -9.07
C GLU A 96 2.07 7.41 -7.89
N CYS A 97 0.78 7.09 -7.71
CA CYS A 97 0.31 6.10 -6.74
C CYS A 97 -0.53 5.05 -7.46
N LEU A 98 -0.28 3.78 -7.14
CA LEU A 98 -1.05 2.64 -7.62
C LEU A 98 -1.70 1.97 -6.41
N VAL A 99 -3.01 2.09 -6.28
CA VAL A 99 -3.78 1.55 -5.15
C VAL A 99 -4.55 0.31 -5.60
N PHE A 100 -4.47 -0.79 -4.84
CA PHE A 100 -5.02 -2.09 -5.24
C PHE A 100 -5.44 -2.97 -4.06
N ASP A 101 -6.49 -3.76 -4.28
CA ASP A 101 -7.02 -4.70 -3.29
C ASP A 101 -6.35 -6.08 -3.46
N THR A 102 -5.51 -6.46 -2.47
CA THR A 102 -4.82 -7.75 -2.47
C THR A 102 -5.76 -8.93 -2.19
N SER A 103 -6.87 -8.74 -1.49
CA SER A 103 -7.79 -9.83 -1.17
C SER A 103 -8.39 -10.43 -2.44
N ARG A 104 -8.87 -9.59 -3.34
CA ARG A 104 -9.38 -10.02 -4.65
C ARG A 104 -8.32 -10.64 -5.56
N PHE A 105 -7.11 -10.10 -5.47
CA PHE A 105 -5.97 -10.67 -6.18
C PHE A 105 -5.66 -12.09 -5.68
N MET A 106 -5.67 -12.31 -4.35
CA MET A 106 -5.44 -13.62 -3.75
C MET A 106 -6.59 -14.61 -4.03
N GLU A 107 -7.84 -14.15 -4.06
CA GLU A 107 -9.00 -14.99 -4.42
C GLU A 107 -8.88 -15.61 -5.81
N SER A 108 -8.26 -14.90 -6.76
CA SER A 108 -8.00 -15.39 -8.13
C SER A 108 -6.84 -16.39 -8.21
N SER A 109 -6.09 -16.58 -7.13
CA SER A 109 -4.94 -17.48 -7.09
C SER A 109 -5.35 -18.95 -6.98
N SER A 110 -4.40 -19.85 -7.24
CA SER A 110 -4.64 -21.27 -6.98
C SER A 110 -4.88 -21.48 -5.48
N ALA A 111 -5.77 -22.43 -5.13
CA ALA A 111 -6.07 -22.78 -3.74
C ALA A 111 -4.81 -23.16 -2.91
N LEU A 112 -3.75 -23.63 -3.59
CA LEU A 112 -2.47 -23.93 -2.96
C LEU A 112 -1.73 -22.65 -2.54
N LEU A 113 -1.64 -21.66 -3.41
CA LEU A 113 -0.97 -20.39 -3.13
C LEU A 113 -1.74 -19.62 -2.08
N HIS A 114 -3.05 -19.54 -2.23
CA HIS A 114 -3.91 -18.90 -1.22
C HIS A 114 -3.68 -19.50 0.17
N ARG A 115 -3.83 -20.81 0.34
CA ARG A 115 -3.66 -21.48 1.64
C ARG A 115 -2.27 -21.34 2.24
N LYS A 116 -1.21 -21.23 1.38
CA LYS A 116 0.18 -21.13 1.83
C LYS A 116 0.59 -19.72 2.21
N TYR A 117 0.03 -18.71 1.56
CA TYR A 117 0.50 -17.32 1.64
C TYR A 117 -0.57 -16.30 2.04
N CYS A 118 -1.83 -16.72 2.32
CA CYS A 118 -2.85 -15.77 2.77
C CYS A 118 -2.39 -14.99 4.00
N ASP A 119 -1.77 -15.65 4.97
CA ASP A 119 -1.27 -15.02 6.19
C ASP A 119 -0.21 -13.95 5.93
N PHE A 120 0.49 -14.02 4.79
CA PHE A 120 1.47 -13.00 4.39
C PHE A 120 0.81 -11.65 4.04
N PHE A 121 -0.42 -11.68 3.54
CA PHE A 121 -1.17 -10.49 3.18
C PHE A 121 -2.06 -9.99 4.33
N ASP A 122 -2.10 -10.72 5.44
CA ASP A 122 -2.80 -10.32 6.63
C ASP A 122 -2.05 -9.20 7.38
N THR A 123 -2.74 -8.58 8.32
CA THR A 123 -2.27 -7.39 9.05
C THR A 123 -1.02 -7.59 9.90
N ASP A 124 -0.61 -8.84 10.12
CA ASP A 124 0.56 -9.19 10.93
C ASP A 124 1.89 -9.08 10.17
N THR A 125 1.85 -8.96 8.85
CA THR A 125 3.04 -8.82 8.02
C THR A 125 3.21 -7.39 7.54
N LEU A 126 4.31 -6.76 7.95
CA LEU A 126 4.71 -5.44 7.47
C LEU A 126 5.79 -5.60 6.41
N ILE A 127 5.49 -5.21 5.18
CA ILE A 127 6.49 -5.12 4.11
C ILE A 127 7.38 -3.90 4.39
N TYR A 128 8.68 -4.01 4.14
CA TYR A 128 9.58 -2.86 4.21
C TYR A 128 9.14 -1.81 3.17
N PRO A 129 8.79 -0.59 3.61
CA PRO A 129 8.05 0.32 2.74
C PRO A 129 8.89 0.94 1.64
N PHE A 130 10.23 0.93 1.70
CA PHE A 130 11.06 1.75 0.83
C PHE A 130 12.02 0.90 -0.02
N PHE A 131 11.97 1.09 -1.35
CA PHE A 131 12.85 0.44 -2.30
C PHE A 131 13.63 1.47 -3.11
N GLU A 132 14.95 1.47 -2.92
CA GLU A 132 15.85 2.38 -3.65
C GLU A 132 15.93 2.00 -5.12
N LYS A 133 16.13 3.02 -5.95
CA LYS A 133 16.28 2.88 -7.39
C LYS A 133 17.30 1.81 -7.75
N GLY A 134 16.90 0.91 -8.66
CA GLY A 134 17.74 -0.16 -9.19
C GLY A 134 17.68 -1.48 -8.45
N THR A 135 17.04 -1.57 -7.28
CA THR A 135 16.74 -2.85 -6.61
C THR A 135 15.77 -3.67 -7.46
N HIS A 136 15.68 -4.97 -7.23
CA HIS A 136 14.79 -5.84 -8.02
C HIS A 136 13.32 -5.46 -7.80
N CYS A 137 12.90 -5.30 -6.55
CA CYS A 137 11.53 -4.84 -6.25
C CYS A 137 11.23 -3.48 -6.89
N ASN A 138 12.15 -2.51 -6.80
CA ASN A 138 11.98 -1.21 -7.45
C ASN A 138 11.77 -1.35 -8.97
N LYS A 139 12.55 -2.19 -9.66
CA LYS A 139 12.38 -2.42 -11.11
C LYS A 139 11.01 -3.00 -11.45
N LEU A 140 10.52 -3.97 -10.66
CA LEU A 140 9.20 -4.56 -10.85
C LEU A 140 8.09 -3.53 -10.65
N ILE A 141 8.21 -2.70 -9.62
CA ILE A 141 7.25 -1.61 -9.35
C ILE A 141 7.27 -0.60 -10.51
N CYS A 142 8.45 -0.13 -10.96
CA CYS A 142 8.55 0.80 -12.09
C CYS A 142 7.94 0.22 -13.38
N GLN A 143 8.15 -1.08 -13.66
CA GLN A 143 7.53 -1.75 -14.81
C GLN A 143 6.00 -1.76 -14.69
N MET A 144 5.48 -1.94 -13.48
CA MET A 144 4.04 -1.95 -13.23
C MET A 144 3.42 -0.58 -13.50
N PHE A 145 4.06 0.51 -13.05
CA PHE A 145 3.64 1.88 -13.38
C PHE A 145 3.66 2.13 -14.90
N ASP A 146 4.74 1.73 -15.59
CA ASP A 146 4.85 1.88 -17.05
C ASP A 146 3.74 1.14 -17.82
N VAL A 147 3.39 -0.07 -17.37
CA VAL A 147 2.30 -0.87 -17.95
C VAL A 147 0.94 -0.21 -17.70
N MET A 148 0.71 0.28 -16.47
CA MET A 148 -0.54 0.93 -16.07
C MET A 148 -0.74 2.31 -16.70
N ASP A 149 0.33 3.04 -16.97
CA ASP A 149 0.27 4.32 -17.68
C ASP A 149 -0.09 4.12 -19.17
N LYS A 150 0.56 3.17 -19.83
CA LYS A 150 0.37 2.89 -21.27
C LYS A 150 -0.96 2.21 -21.61
N ARG A 151 -1.50 1.40 -20.72
CA ARG A 151 -2.75 0.63 -20.88
C ARG A 151 -2.93 -0.03 -22.25
N GLN A 152 -1.86 -0.63 -22.78
CA GLN A 152 -1.93 -1.38 -24.03
C GLN A 152 -2.76 -2.66 -23.83
N THR A 153 -3.32 -3.21 -24.92
CA THR A 153 -4.09 -4.45 -24.86
C THR A 153 -3.36 -5.53 -24.10
N GLY A 154 -3.98 -6.07 -23.05
CA GLY A 154 -3.40 -7.09 -22.16
C GLY A 154 -2.61 -6.52 -20.99
N TYR A 155 -2.68 -5.21 -20.73
CA TYR A 155 -2.01 -4.58 -19.59
C TYR A 155 -2.44 -5.18 -18.25
N GLU A 156 -3.66 -5.66 -18.12
CA GLU A 156 -4.16 -6.33 -16.91
C GLU A 156 -3.37 -7.60 -16.61
N PHE A 157 -3.07 -8.42 -17.63
CA PHE A 157 -2.24 -9.63 -17.46
C PHE A 157 -0.82 -9.29 -17.05
N PHE A 158 -0.22 -8.26 -17.65
CA PHE A 158 1.12 -7.81 -17.27
C PHE A 158 1.15 -7.29 -15.85
N THR A 159 0.17 -6.46 -15.46
CA THR A 159 0.07 -5.90 -14.11
C THR A 159 -0.06 -7.01 -13.07
N VAL A 160 -0.97 -7.95 -13.26
CA VAL A 160 -1.16 -9.09 -12.35
C VAL A 160 0.09 -9.97 -12.31
N GLY A 161 0.72 -10.25 -13.44
CA GLY A 161 1.97 -11.02 -13.49
C GLY A 161 3.13 -10.35 -12.76
N LEU A 162 3.28 -9.03 -12.88
CA LEU A 162 4.28 -8.24 -12.16
C LEU A 162 4.01 -8.20 -10.66
N MET A 163 2.75 -8.13 -10.24
CA MET A 163 2.36 -8.23 -8.82
C MET A 163 2.79 -9.56 -8.21
N TRP A 164 2.53 -10.69 -8.90
CA TRP A 164 2.99 -12.01 -8.43
C TRP A 164 4.51 -12.09 -8.33
N GLN A 165 5.23 -11.55 -9.31
CA GLN A 165 6.69 -11.49 -9.26
C GLN A 165 7.18 -10.64 -8.10
N LEU A 166 6.58 -9.47 -7.86
CA LEU A 166 6.95 -8.57 -6.78
C LEU A 166 6.76 -9.21 -5.40
N PHE A 167 5.60 -9.80 -5.13
CA PHE A 167 5.36 -10.47 -3.85
C PHE A 167 6.26 -11.70 -3.68
N GLY A 168 6.50 -12.46 -4.77
CA GLY A 168 7.47 -13.54 -4.77
C GLY A 168 8.88 -13.05 -4.42
N GLN A 169 9.30 -11.90 -4.96
CA GLN A 169 10.61 -11.31 -4.68
C GLN A 169 10.70 -10.79 -3.24
N ILE A 170 9.66 -10.14 -2.73
CA ILE A 170 9.60 -9.69 -1.33
C ILE A 170 9.76 -10.86 -0.37
N LEU A 171 9.07 -11.98 -0.63
CA LEU A 171 9.21 -13.23 0.14
C LEU A 171 10.60 -13.81 0.04
N TYR A 172 11.18 -13.86 -1.16
CA TYR A 172 12.53 -14.39 -1.41
C TYR A 172 13.61 -13.57 -0.69
N ASP A 173 13.54 -12.26 -0.78
CA ASP A 173 14.49 -11.33 -0.15
C ASP A 173 14.23 -11.13 1.35
N ARG A 174 13.13 -11.69 1.87
CA ARG A 174 12.65 -11.47 3.23
C ARG A 174 12.51 -9.96 3.56
N SER A 175 12.05 -9.18 2.60
CA SER A 175 11.84 -7.73 2.73
C SER A 175 10.56 -7.41 3.50
N TYR A 176 10.35 -8.08 4.63
CA TYR A 176 9.20 -7.92 5.51
C TYR A 176 9.53 -8.32 6.94
N THR A 177 8.71 -7.89 7.88
CA THR A 177 8.73 -8.34 9.28
C THR A 177 7.37 -8.89 9.66
N VAL A 178 7.34 -9.90 10.54
CA VAL A 178 6.13 -10.34 11.20
C VAL A 178 6.07 -9.65 12.56
N THR A 179 4.95 -9.01 12.86
CA THR A 179 4.77 -8.24 14.11
C THR A 179 4.77 -9.17 15.32
N ASP A 180 5.47 -8.81 16.40
CA ASP A 180 5.53 -9.60 17.63
C ASP A 180 4.18 -9.56 18.38
N MET A 181 3.91 -10.63 19.14
CA MET A 181 2.66 -10.84 19.92
C MET A 181 2.31 -9.71 20.89
N SER A 182 3.28 -8.92 21.36
CA SER A 182 3.05 -7.78 22.25
C SER A 182 2.49 -6.56 21.51
N GLU A 183 2.84 -6.38 20.25
CA GLU A 183 2.29 -5.36 19.35
C GLU A 183 0.93 -5.78 18.77
N ARG A 184 0.65 -7.09 18.73
CA ARG A 184 -0.63 -7.68 18.27
C ARG A 184 -1.86 -7.15 18.99
N ARG A 185 -1.77 -6.71 20.25
CA ARG A 185 -2.92 -6.13 20.96
C ARG A 185 -3.40 -4.82 20.36
N ASN A 186 -2.47 -4.02 19.84
CA ASN A 186 -2.80 -2.77 19.17
C ASN A 186 -3.22 -3.04 17.70
N ALA A 187 -2.58 -3.99 17.03
CA ALA A 187 -2.94 -4.45 15.69
C ALA A 187 -4.33 -5.13 15.69
N LYS A 188 -4.66 -5.95 16.71
CA LYS A 188 -5.95 -6.64 16.81
C LYS A 188 -7.14 -5.68 16.89
N SER A 189 -6.99 -4.51 17.52
CA SER A 189 -8.03 -3.47 17.49
C SER A 189 -8.18 -2.86 16.09
N THR A 190 -7.09 -2.67 15.35
CA THR A 190 -7.09 -2.21 13.96
C THR A 190 -7.72 -3.25 13.04
N GLU A 191 -7.44 -4.53 13.25
CA GLU A 191 -8.00 -5.66 12.50
C GLU A 191 -9.51 -5.82 12.74
N GLN A 192 -9.97 -5.63 13.97
CA GLN A 192 -11.41 -5.59 14.28
C GLN A 192 -12.10 -4.43 13.56
N ILE A 193 -11.45 -3.27 13.46
CA ILE A 193 -11.96 -2.12 12.71
C ILE A 193 -12.04 -2.45 11.22
N LYS A 194 -10.98 -3.03 10.65
CA LYS A 194 -10.93 -3.45 9.24
C LYS A 194 -12.02 -4.48 8.93
N SER A 195 -12.19 -5.48 9.81
CA SER A 195 -13.23 -6.51 9.70
C SER A 195 -14.64 -5.89 9.69
N VAL A 196 -14.91 -4.94 10.59
CA VAL A 196 -16.20 -4.23 10.62
C VAL A 196 -16.41 -3.39 9.37
N LEU A 197 -15.38 -2.68 8.90
CA LEU A 197 -15.47 -1.87 7.68
C LEU A 197 -15.68 -2.72 6.42
N ASN A 198 -15.04 -3.89 6.32
CA ASN A 198 -15.28 -4.83 5.23
C ASN A 198 -16.68 -5.43 5.24
N TYR A 199 -17.30 -5.60 6.42
CA TYR A 199 -18.67 -6.10 6.52
C TYR A 199 -19.74 -5.07 6.09
N ILE A 200 -19.38 -3.77 6.14
CA ILE A 200 -20.27 -2.65 5.80
C ILE A 200 -20.17 -2.29 4.30
N ARG A 201 -19.18 -2.78 3.58
CA ARG A 201 -19.04 -2.65 2.11
C ARG A 201 -19.91 -3.65 1.37
#